data_3196f4acbb08713bde5fd217c13217dc
#
_entry.id   3196f4acbb08713bde5fd217c13217dc
#
_cell.length_a   1.000
_cell.length_b   1.000
_cell.length_c   1.000
_cell.angle_alpha   90.00
_cell.angle_beta   90.00
_cell.angle_gamma   90.00
#
_symmetry.space_group_name_H-M   'P 1'
#
loop_
_entity.id
_entity.type
_entity.pdbx_description
1 polymer ?
#
loop_
_entity_poly.entity_id
_entity_poly.type
_entity_poly.pdbx_seq_one_letter_code
_entity_poly.pdbx_strand_id
1 'polypeptide(L)'
;MELYLVRHGETEWNKERRLQGQADVALDDFGRQLAVETGEALHNIPFDVCFTSPLKRAKETAELILSGKDVPIIEDKRIIEMGFAEYEGKCCAEEGWDLPESFRAFFNDPVGFKPA
;
A
#
# COMPACT_ATOMS: atom_id res chain seq x y z
N MET A 1 -8.46 23.70 -3.64
CA MET A 1 -7.46 22.62 -3.68
C MET A 1 -8.17 21.28 -3.75
N GLU A 2 -7.74 20.40 -4.64
CA GLU A 2 -8.28 19.05 -4.74
C GLU A 2 -7.19 18.06 -4.30
N LEU A 3 -7.59 17.07 -3.50
CA LEU A 3 -6.71 16.04 -2.99
C LEU A 3 -7.18 14.66 -3.46
N TYR A 4 -6.28 13.92 -4.10
CA TYR A 4 -6.55 12.54 -4.52
C TYR A 4 -5.72 11.60 -3.66
N LEU A 5 -6.40 10.65 -3.02
CA LEU A 5 -5.76 9.61 -2.22
C LEU A 5 -5.82 8.29 -2.99
N VAL A 6 -4.68 7.66 -3.17
CA VAL A 6 -4.59 6.41 -3.92
C VAL A 6 -3.86 5.37 -3.06
N ARG A 7 -4.45 4.20 -2.94
CA ARG A 7 -3.80 3.06 -2.31
C ARG A 7 -2.87 2.39 -3.33
N HIS A 8 -1.74 1.85 -2.87
CA HIS A 8 -0.84 1.10 -3.74
C HIS A 8 -1.54 -0.11 -4.37
N GLY A 9 -0.98 -0.61 -5.47
CA GLY A 9 -1.47 -1.80 -6.15
C GLY A 9 -1.18 -3.09 -5.39
N GLU A 10 -1.61 -4.21 -5.97
CA GLU A 10 -1.44 -5.53 -5.36
C GLU A 10 0.02 -5.96 -5.33
N THR A 11 0.41 -6.65 -4.26
CA THR A 11 1.70 -7.33 -4.11
C THR A 11 1.46 -8.83 -3.91
N GLU A 12 2.51 -9.64 -4.01
CA GLU A 12 2.40 -11.06 -3.72
C GLU A 12 1.92 -11.30 -2.28
N TRP A 13 2.35 -10.48 -1.34
CA TRP A 13 1.90 -10.60 0.05
C TRP A 13 0.42 -10.26 0.21
N ASN A 14 -0.12 -9.35 -0.60
CA ASN A 14 -1.58 -9.14 -0.63
C ASN A 14 -2.31 -10.40 -1.09
N LYS A 15 -1.83 -11.03 -2.16
CA LYS A 15 -2.43 -12.27 -2.67
C LYS A 15 -2.36 -13.39 -1.65
N GLU A 16 -1.26 -13.51 -0.93
CA GLU A 16 -1.06 -14.52 0.09
C GLU A 16 -1.69 -14.14 1.42
N ARG A 17 -2.25 -12.94 1.53
CA ARG A 17 -2.86 -12.40 2.74
C ARG A 17 -1.89 -12.37 3.91
N ARG A 18 -0.70 -11.84 3.64
CA ARG A 18 0.34 -11.61 4.65
C ARG A 18 0.37 -10.15 5.06
N LEU A 19 0.65 -9.90 6.34
CA LEU A 19 0.87 -8.54 6.81
C LEU A 19 2.14 -7.98 6.17
N GLN A 20 2.04 -6.83 5.54
CA GLN A 20 3.18 -6.19 4.91
C GLN A 20 3.84 -5.15 5.81
N GLY A 21 3.03 -4.25 6.37
CA GLY A 21 3.56 -3.18 7.20
C GLY A 21 4.65 -2.40 6.46
N GLN A 22 5.82 -2.31 7.05
CA GLN A 22 6.97 -1.61 6.46
C GLN A 22 7.91 -2.53 5.68
N ALA A 23 7.58 -3.82 5.56
CA ALA A 23 8.33 -4.71 4.68
C ALA A 23 8.25 -4.18 3.24
N ASP A 24 9.39 -4.12 2.57
CA ASP A 24 9.50 -3.43 1.28
C ASP A 24 9.21 -4.37 0.11
N VAL A 25 7.97 -4.82 0.04
CA VAL A 25 7.50 -5.75 -0.99
C VAL A 25 7.07 -4.97 -2.22
N ALA A 26 7.56 -5.39 -3.38
CA ALA A 26 7.22 -4.76 -4.66
C ALA A 26 5.82 -5.15 -5.14
N LEU A 27 5.27 -4.38 -6.07
CA LEU A 27 4.01 -4.73 -6.75
C LEU A 27 4.17 -6.03 -7.53
N ASP A 28 3.08 -6.78 -7.64
CA ASP A 28 3.00 -7.87 -8.60
C ASP A 28 2.53 -7.35 -9.97
N ASP A 29 2.42 -8.23 -10.96
CA ASP A 29 2.03 -7.83 -12.31
C ASP A 29 0.61 -7.28 -12.36
N PHE A 30 -0.31 -7.83 -11.57
CA PHE A 30 -1.68 -7.34 -11.48
C PHE A 30 -1.71 -5.94 -10.87
N GLY A 31 -0.92 -5.71 -9.83
CA GLY A 31 -0.80 -4.38 -9.20
C GLY A 31 -0.26 -3.34 -10.16
N ARG A 32 0.74 -3.70 -10.97
CA ARG A 32 1.29 -2.81 -11.98
C ARG A 32 0.26 -2.48 -13.06
N GLN A 33 -0.47 -3.48 -13.52
CA GLN A 33 -1.50 -3.28 -14.54
C GLN A 33 -2.59 -2.34 -14.03
N LEU A 34 -3.06 -2.51 -12.81
CA LEU A 34 -4.06 -1.62 -12.22
C LEU A 34 -3.55 -0.18 -12.08
N ALA A 35 -2.27 -0.01 -11.74
CA ALA A 35 -1.68 1.32 -11.64
C ALA A 35 -1.65 2.02 -13.01
N VAL A 36 -1.31 1.28 -14.06
CA VAL A 36 -1.34 1.81 -15.43
C VAL A 36 -2.76 2.22 -15.82
N GLU A 37 -3.75 1.37 -15.54
CA GLU A 37 -5.15 1.67 -15.83
C GLU A 37 -5.66 2.88 -15.04
N THR A 38 -5.25 3.01 -13.79
CA THR A 38 -5.58 4.19 -12.97
C THR A 38 -4.99 5.44 -13.59
N GLY A 39 -3.74 5.36 -14.07
CA GLY A 39 -3.09 6.47 -14.75
C GLY A 39 -3.83 6.89 -16.02
N GLU A 40 -4.33 5.94 -16.78
CA GLU A 40 -5.15 6.24 -17.96
C GLU A 40 -6.46 6.93 -17.57
N ALA A 41 -7.10 6.47 -16.52
CA ALA A 41 -8.34 7.07 -16.02
C ALA A 41 -8.13 8.51 -15.51
N LEU A 42 -6.95 8.82 -14.97
CA LEU A 42 -6.61 10.13 -14.44
C LEU A 42 -5.82 11.01 -15.42
N HIS A 43 -5.69 10.57 -16.66
CA HIS A 43 -4.81 11.18 -17.66
C HIS A 43 -5.12 12.66 -17.92
N ASN A 44 -6.40 13.08 -17.86
CA ASN A 44 -6.80 14.47 -18.12
C ASN A 44 -6.79 15.36 -16.87
N ILE A 45 -6.42 14.81 -15.71
CA ILE A 45 -6.41 15.60 -14.47
C ILE A 45 -5.02 16.19 -14.28
N PRO A 46 -4.90 17.53 -14.17
CA PRO A 46 -3.60 18.16 -13.93
C PRO A 46 -3.24 18.08 -12.44
N PHE A 47 -2.16 17.37 -12.13
CA PHE A 47 -1.62 17.31 -10.77
C PHE A 47 -0.41 18.23 -10.66
N ASP A 48 -0.29 18.91 -9.53
CA ASP A 48 0.85 19.79 -9.24
C ASP A 48 2.02 19.04 -8.61
N VAL A 49 1.71 18.10 -7.73
CA VAL A 49 2.72 17.34 -6.99
C VAL A 49 2.12 16.02 -6.51
N CYS A 50 2.96 15.01 -6.36
CA CYS A 50 2.60 13.73 -5.77
C CYS A 50 3.48 13.46 -4.56
N PHE A 51 2.87 13.13 -3.43
CA PHE A 51 3.57 12.65 -2.26
C PHE A 51 3.36 11.15 -2.14
N THR A 52 4.44 10.41 -1.93
CA THR A 52 4.37 8.96 -1.82
C THR A 52 5.13 8.45 -0.59
N SER A 53 4.65 7.34 -0.04
CA SER A 53 5.42 6.57 0.92
C SER A 53 6.74 6.12 0.26
N PRO A 54 7.83 5.98 1.02
CA PRO A 54 9.10 5.50 0.48
C PRO A 54 9.11 4.01 0.11
N LEU A 55 8.08 3.24 0.47
CA LEU A 55 8.02 1.82 0.15
C LEU A 55 7.86 1.59 -1.35
N LYS A 56 8.50 0.56 -1.88
CA LYS A 56 8.51 0.27 -3.33
C LYS A 56 7.10 0.17 -3.91
N ARG A 57 6.17 -0.52 -3.23
CA ARG A 57 4.82 -0.70 -3.74
C ARG A 57 4.07 0.63 -3.93
N ALA A 58 4.26 1.58 -3.02
CA ALA A 58 3.64 2.89 -3.12
C ALA A 58 4.32 3.74 -4.18
N LYS A 59 5.63 3.76 -4.17
CA LYS A 59 6.44 4.54 -5.09
C LYS A 59 6.23 4.10 -6.53
N GLU A 60 6.25 2.81 -6.79
CA GLU A 60 6.02 2.27 -8.14
C GLU A 60 4.61 2.56 -8.61
N THR A 61 3.62 2.46 -7.73
CA THR A 61 2.23 2.82 -8.06
C THR A 61 2.16 4.28 -8.52
N ALA A 62 2.80 5.20 -7.79
CA ALA A 62 2.82 6.62 -8.15
C ALA A 62 3.51 6.85 -9.50
N GLU A 63 4.63 6.20 -9.73
CA GLU A 63 5.39 6.33 -10.97
C GLU A 63 4.57 5.84 -12.17
N LEU A 64 3.86 4.74 -12.04
CA LEU A 64 3.03 4.19 -13.11
C LEU A 64 1.80 5.05 -13.39
N ILE A 65 1.14 5.55 -12.34
CA ILE A 65 -0.02 6.44 -12.51
C ILE A 65 0.39 7.73 -13.22
N LEU A 66 1.54 8.28 -12.88
CA LEU A 66 2.00 9.56 -13.41
C LEU A 66 2.92 9.42 -14.63
N SER A 67 3.03 8.23 -15.21
CA SER A 67 3.85 7.99 -16.39
C SER A 67 3.42 8.91 -17.53
N GLY A 68 4.40 9.58 -18.15
CA GLY A 68 4.14 10.52 -19.23
C GLY A 68 3.69 11.91 -18.77
N LYS A 69 3.57 12.13 -17.47
CA LYS A 69 3.23 13.44 -16.90
C LYS A 69 4.46 14.05 -16.23
N ASP A 70 4.57 15.37 -16.32
CA ASP A 70 5.64 16.12 -15.67
C ASP A 70 5.19 16.57 -14.28
N VAL A 71 5.07 15.62 -13.37
CA VAL A 71 4.62 15.84 -12.00
C VAL A 71 5.71 15.38 -11.05
N PRO A 72 6.22 16.26 -10.17
CA PRO A 72 7.22 15.84 -9.19
C PRO A 72 6.66 14.84 -8.19
N ILE A 73 7.40 13.77 -7.94
CA ILE A 73 7.04 12.73 -6.96
C ILE A 73 8.01 12.87 -5.79
N ILE A 74 7.46 13.16 -4.62
CA ILE A 74 8.22 13.41 -3.40
C ILE A 74 7.96 12.30 -2.39
N GLU A 75 9.03 11.63 -1.95
CA GLU A 75 8.91 10.63 -0.87
C GLU A 75 8.75 11.34 0.46
N ASP A 76 7.83 10.85 1.28
CA ASP A 76 7.60 11.40 2.61
C ASP A 76 7.38 10.26 3.62
N LYS A 77 8.32 10.11 4.54
CA LYS A 77 8.27 9.06 5.57
C LYS A 77 7.07 9.17 6.50
N ARG A 78 6.45 10.34 6.57
CA ARG A 78 5.30 10.56 7.46
C ARG A 78 4.05 9.81 7.00
N ILE A 79 4.01 9.37 5.75
CA ILE A 79 2.89 8.61 5.20
C ILE A 79 3.25 7.15 4.96
N ILE A 80 4.28 6.64 5.63
CA ILE A 80 4.63 5.23 5.56
C ILE A 80 3.59 4.40 6.31
N GLU A 81 3.40 3.15 5.86
CA GLU A 81 2.48 2.21 6.49
C GLU A 81 2.90 1.91 7.93
N MET A 82 1.92 1.54 8.75
CA MET A 82 2.16 1.06 10.10
C MET A 82 3.10 -0.16 10.07
N GLY A 83 4.09 -0.18 10.94
CA GLY A 83 4.97 -1.31 11.09
C GLY A 83 4.38 -2.38 11.99
N PHE A 84 4.55 -3.64 11.60
CA PHE A 84 4.10 -4.79 12.39
C PHE A 84 5.27 -5.59 12.95
N ALA A 85 6.49 -5.06 12.86
CA ALA A 85 7.71 -5.65 13.41
C ALA A 85 7.86 -7.13 13.02
N GLU A 86 8.00 -8.02 14.01
CA GLU A 86 8.21 -9.45 13.77
C GLU A 86 7.03 -10.16 13.13
N TYR A 87 5.85 -9.52 13.09
CA TYR A 87 4.66 -10.13 12.50
C TYR A 87 4.55 -9.89 10.99
N GLU A 88 5.42 -9.07 10.42
CA GLU A 88 5.42 -8.83 8.97
C GLU A 88 5.72 -10.12 8.23
N GLY A 89 4.95 -10.40 7.18
CA GLY A 89 5.02 -11.65 6.44
C GLY A 89 4.15 -12.77 6.98
N LYS A 90 3.57 -12.60 8.17
CA LYS A 90 2.68 -13.60 8.76
C LYS A 90 1.33 -13.60 8.07
N CYS A 91 0.74 -14.79 7.95
CA CYS A 91 -0.56 -14.95 7.29
C CYS A 91 -1.69 -14.43 8.18
N CYS A 92 -2.56 -13.61 7.61
CA CYS A 92 -3.75 -13.08 8.28
C CYS A 92 -5.06 -13.60 7.67
N ALA A 93 -5.00 -14.57 6.77
CA ALA A 93 -6.18 -15.27 6.28
C ALA A 93 -6.69 -16.23 7.35
N GLU A 94 -8.01 -16.41 7.43
CA GLU A 94 -8.63 -17.34 8.38
C GLU A 94 -8.01 -18.75 8.24
N GLU A 95 -7.87 -19.20 7.01
CA GLU A 95 -7.15 -20.43 6.71
C GLU A 95 -5.66 -20.12 6.64
N GLY A 96 -4.89 -20.71 7.53
CA GLY A 96 -3.45 -20.46 7.63
C GLY A 96 -3.07 -19.32 8.57
N TRP A 97 -3.99 -18.89 9.42
CA TRP A 97 -3.76 -17.82 10.39
C TRP A 97 -2.50 -18.10 11.22
N ASP A 98 -1.55 -17.17 11.19
CA ASP A 98 -0.24 -17.31 11.81
C ASP A 98 0.10 -16.13 12.73
N LEU A 99 -0.92 -15.51 13.30
CA LEU A 99 -0.79 -14.36 14.19
C LEU A 99 -1.37 -14.67 15.56
N PRO A 100 -0.95 -13.94 16.61
CA PRO A 100 -1.65 -14.03 17.91
C PRO A 100 -3.14 -13.74 17.75
N GLU A 101 -3.96 -14.39 18.57
CA GLU A 101 -5.41 -14.20 18.51
C GLU A 101 -5.83 -12.75 18.72
N SER A 102 -5.05 -11.97 19.47
CA SER A 102 -5.32 -10.55 19.66
C SER A 102 -5.38 -9.75 18.35
N PHE A 103 -4.72 -10.23 17.29
CA PHE A 103 -4.78 -9.57 15.98
C PHE A 103 -6.15 -9.67 15.31
N ARG A 104 -7.00 -10.60 15.74
CA ARG A 104 -8.37 -10.64 15.23
C ARG A 104 -9.12 -9.36 15.57
N ALA A 105 -8.87 -8.78 16.74
CA ALA A 105 -9.43 -7.50 17.12
C ALA A 105 -8.94 -6.36 16.23
N PHE A 106 -7.69 -6.42 15.74
CA PHE A 106 -7.17 -5.42 14.81
C PHE A 106 -8.05 -5.31 13.55
N PHE A 107 -8.56 -6.44 13.04
CA PHE A 107 -9.39 -6.47 11.83
C PHE A 107 -10.89 -6.30 12.13
N ASN A 108 -11.35 -6.83 13.25
CA ASN A 108 -12.79 -6.90 13.58
C ASN A 108 -13.23 -5.84 14.59
N ASP A 109 -12.32 -5.40 15.46
CA ASP A 109 -12.57 -4.41 16.51
C ASP A 109 -11.30 -3.59 16.78
N PRO A 110 -10.96 -2.67 15.86
CA PRO A 110 -9.71 -1.89 15.99
C PRO A 110 -9.62 -1.09 17.27
N VAL A 111 -10.75 -0.64 17.83
CA VAL A 111 -10.77 0.14 19.07
C VAL A 111 -10.35 -0.71 20.27
N GLY A 112 -10.69 -2.00 20.24
CA GLY A 112 -10.31 -2.93 21.30
C GLY A 112 -8.93 -3.55 21.15
N PHE A 113 -8.27 -3.33 20.02
CA PHE A 113 -6.95 -3.89 19.76
C PHE A 113 -5.88 -3.19 20.59
N LYS A 114 -5.02 -3.97 21.25
CA LYS A 114 -3.87 -3.47 22.02
C LYS A 114 -2.60 -4.11 21.47
N PRO A 115 -1.68 -3.31 20.90
CA PRO A 115 -0.38 -3.83 20.46
C PRO A 115 0.43 -4.38 21.63
N ALA A 116 1.22 -5.39 21.37
CA ALA A 116 2.09 -5.99 22.36
C ALA A 116 3.23 -5.04 22.75
#